data_7d66433e5c4dba6719cb8f2e62ea34b0
#
_entry.id   7d66433e5c4dba6719cb8f2e62ea34b0
#
_cell.length_a   1.000
_cell.length_b   1.000
_cell.length_c   1.000
_cell.angle_alpha   90.00
_cell.angle_beta   90.00
_cell.angle_gamma   90.00
#
_symmetry.space_group_name_H-M   'P 1'
#
loop_
_entity.id
_entity.type
_entity.pdbx_description
1 polymer ?
#
loop_
_entity_poly.entity_id
_entity_poly.type
_entity_poly.pdbx_seq_one_letter_code
_entity_poly.pdbx_strand_id
1 'polypeptide(L)'
;MYKPLDIALISIFAGLMYIFTLLPGIPIVGGRGKIEIAVSLTPIYGILLGPWRGGLATLLGFLIAVISPPGTPNIFSALMIISPTTSTIISGLIVGKKFLKIEGWVFASIIQAFLILSWYLNDIGINAPLYPIIHISALILLIFFNSRLKRYLDSLRIVF
;
A
#
# COMPACT_ATOMS: atom_id res chain seq x y z
N MET A 1 -2.63 -23.31 0.53
CA MET A 1 -2.90 -23.46 -0.91
C MET A 1 -4.03 -22.50 -1.29
N TYR A 2 -3.87 -21.67 -2.31
CA TYR A 2 -4.94 -20.77 -2.75
C TYR A 2 -6.07 -21.57 -3.39
N LYS A 3 -7.32 -21.19 -3.08
CA LYS A 3 -8.51 -21.76 -3.71
C LYS A 3 -8.69 -21.17 -5.12
N PRO A 4 -9.42 -21.81 -6.04
CA PRO A 4 -9.68 -21.26 -7.36
C PRO A 4 -10.27 -19.84 -7.33
N LEU A 5 -11.12 -19.54 -6.36
CA LEU A 5 -11.70 -18.22 -6.13
C LEU A 5 -10.62 -17.19 -5.78
N ASP A 6 -9.62 -17.57 -4.97
CA ASP A 6 -8.52 -16.66 -4.61
C ASP A 6 -7.72 -16.24 -5.85
N ILE A 7 -7.44 -17.23 -6.73
CA ILE A 7 -6.72 -17.00 -7.99
C ILE A 7 -7.54 -16.06 -8.89
N ALA A 8 -8.84 -16.31 -9.03
CA ALA A 8 -9.71 -15.47 -9.83
C ALA A 8 -9.75 -14.02 -9.30
N LEU A 9 -9.89 -13.84 -7.98
CA LEU A 9 -9.87 -12.51 -7.36
C LEU A 9 -8.54 -11.80 -7.57
N ILE A 10 -7.41 -12.47 -7.32
CA ILE A 10 -6.07 -11.91 -7.53
C ILE A 10 -5.92 -11.46 -8.98
N SER A 11 -6.34 -12.28 -9.95
CA SER A 11 -6.22 -11.97 -11.39
C SER A 11 -7.09 -10.78 -11.79
N ILE A 12 -8.35 -10.73 -11.36
CA ILE A 12 -9.26 -9.62 -11.66
C ILE A 12 -8.74 -8.31 -11.07
N PHE A 13 -8.34 -8.32 -9.80
CA PHE A 13 -7.82 -7.13 -9.14
C PHE A 13 -6.46 -6.70 -9.67
N ALA A 14 -5.60 -7.63 -10.11
CA ALA A 14 -4.35 -7.29 -10.79
C ALA A 14 -4.62 -6.61 -12.15
N GLY A 15 -5.59 -7.11 -12.92
CA GLY A 15 -6.02 -6.48 -14.16
C GLY A 15 -6.59 -5.08 -13.95
N LEU A 16 -7.44 -4.90 -12.93
CA LEU A 16 -7.97 -3.58 -12.55
C LEU A 16 -6.84 -2.63 -12.11
N MET A 17 -5.88 -3.11 -11.32
CA MET A 17 -4.74 -2.29 -10.91
C MET A 17 -3.94 -1.82 -12.12
N TYR A 18 -3.66 -2.70 -13.08
CA TYR A 18 -3.01 -2.33 -14.33
C TYR A 18 -3.80 -1.26 -15.09
N ILE A 19 -5.11 -1.42 -15.24
CA ILE A 19 -5.96 -0.41 -15.91
C ILE A 19 -5.86 0.94 -15.21
N PHE A 20 -5.87 0.97 -13.88
CA PHE A 20 -5.72 2.22 -13.12
C PHE A 20 -4.35 2.89 -13.31
N THR A 21 -3.29 2.13 -13.60
CA THR A 21 -1.98 2.73 -13.93
C THR A 21 -1.96 3.43 -15.29
N LEU A 22 -2.87 3.09 -16.19
CA LEU A 22 -3.02 3.73 -17.51
C LEU A 22 -3.77 5.07 -17.42
N LEU A 23 -4.45 5.35 -16.31
CA LEU A 23 -5.14 6.62 -16.13
C LEU A 23 -4.14 7.77 -15.95
N PRO A 24 -4.48 8.98 -16.44
CA PRO A 24 -3.61 10.13 -16.25
C PRO A 24 -3.45 10.44 -14.77
N GLY A 25 -2.20 10.56 -14.31
CA GLY A 25 -1.90 10.98 -12.95
C GLY A 25 -2.20 12.46 -12.73
N ILE A 26 -2.50 12.83 -11.48
CA ILE A 26 -2.75 14.20 -11.05
C ILE A 26 -1.40 14.92 -10.90
N PRO A 27 -1.11 15.99 -11.66
CA PRO A 27 0.16 16.70 -11.55
C PRO A 27 0.29 17.38 -10.18
N ILE A 28 1.49 17.28 -9.60
CA ILE A 28 1.80 17.98 -8.34
C ILE A 28 2.12 19.44 -8.66
N VAL A 29 1.33 20.37 -8.12
CA VAL A 29 1.55 21.80 -8.30
C VAL A 29 2.90 22.21 -7.68
N GLY A 30 3.77 22.80 -8.47
CA GLY A 30 5.12 23.20 -8.05
C GLY A 30 6.17 22.09 -8.07
N GLY A 31 5.82 20.86 -8.47
CA GLY A 31 6.73 19.71 -8.61
C GLY A 31 6.78 19.12 -10.01
N ARG A 32 7.79 18.27 -10.27
CA ARG A 32 7.90 17.52 -11.52
C ARG A 32 7.19 16.15 -11.48
N GLY A 33 6.56 15.80 -10.35
CA GLY A 33 5.90 14.52 -10.14
C GLY A 33 4.41 14.54 -10.48
N LYS A 34 3.82 13.36 -10.50
CA LYS A 34 2.36 13.14 -10.57
C LYS A 34 1.94 12.13 -9.52
N ILE A 35 0.75 12.28 -8.98
CA ILE A 35 0.12 11.31 -8.10
C ILE A 35 -0.68 10.34 -8.99
N GLU A 36 -0.30 9.08 -8.98
CA GLU A 36 -1.01 8.05 -9.73
C GLU A 36 -2.23 7.54 -8.95
N ILE A 37 -3.37 7.49 -9.61
CA ILE A 37 -4.63 7.00 -9.03
C ILE A 37 -4.47 5.55 -8.54
N ALA A 38 -3.76 4.73 -9.30
CA ALA A 38 -3.47 3.35 -8.94
C ALA A 38 -2.80 3.22 -7.55
N VAL A 39 -1.81 4.07 -7.26
CA VAL A 39 -1.12 4.08 -5.96
C VAL A 39 -2.08 4.42 -4.81
N SER A 40 -3.00 5.36 -5.03
CA SER A 40 -4.00 5.77 -4.03
C SER A 40 -5.00 4.65 -3.69
N LEU A 41 -5.20 3.69 -4.59
CA LEU A 41 -6.11 2.57 -4.40
C LEU A 41 -5.46 1.38 -3.65
N THR A 42 -4.14 1.36 -3.51
CA THR A 42 -3.45 0.22 -2.91
C THR A 42 -3.89 -0.12 -1.48
N PRO A 43 -4.17 0.84 -0.57
CA PRO A 43 -4.70 0.51 0.75
C PRO A 43 -6.06 -0.20 0.70
N ILE A 44 -6.92 0.18 -0.26
CA ILE A 44 -8.24 -0.42 -0.45
C ILE A 44 -8.12 -1.90 -0.80
N TYR A 45 -7.18 -2.27 -1.67
CA TYR A 45 -6.91 -3.66 -2.01
C TYR A 45 -6.49 -4.49 -0.80
N GLY A 46 -5.67 -3.93 0.09
CA GLY A 46 -5.29 -4.57 1.34
C GLY A 46 -6.47 -4.78 2.29
N ILE A 47 -7.35 -3.80 2.40
CA ILE A 47 -8.55 -3.85 3.25
C ILE A 47 -9.53 -4.90 2.72
N LEU A 48 -9.82 -4.89 1.41
CA LEU A 48 -10.83 -5.76 0.81
C LEU A 48 -10.37 -7.23 0.70
N LEU A 49 -9.15 -7.46 0.19
CA LEU A 49 -8.66 -8.80 -0.12
C LEU A 49 -7.78 -9.40 0.99
N GLY A 50 -7.39 -8.57 1.94
CA GLY A 50 -6.40 -8.93 2.96
C GLY A 50 -4.96 -8.77 2.45
N PRO A 51 -3.96 -8.94 3.35
CA PRO A 51 -2.57 -8.58 3.06
C PRO A 51 -1.95 -9.38 1.92
N TRP A 52 -2.18 -10.68 1.86
CA TRP A 52 -1.52 -11.56 0.91
C TRP A 52 -2.15 -11.55 -0.47
N ARG A 53 -3.49 -11.67 -0.55
CA ARG A 53 -4.21 -11.65 -1.84
C ARG A 53 -4.13 -10.26 -2.46
N GLY A 54 -4.38 -9.21 -1.66
CA GLY A 54 -4.26 -7.83 -2.10
C GLY A 54 -2.83 -7.49 -2.52
N GLY A 55 -1.83 -7.90 -1.72
CA GLY A 55 -0.42 -7.72 -2.04
C GLY A 55 -0.02 -8.37 -3.35
N LEU A 56 -0.44 -9.62 -3.60
CA LEU A 56 -0.18 -10.31 -4.86
C LEU A 56 -0.89 -9.62 -6.05
N ALA A 57 -2.14 -9.21 -5.87
CA ALA A 57 -2.87 -8.50 -6.93
C ALA A 57 -2.19 -7.17 -7.29
N THR A 58 -1.76 -6.39 -6.29
CA THR A 58 -1.05 -5.14 -6.49
C THR A 58 0.31 -5.37 -7.15
N LEU A 59 1.09 -6.34 -6.66
CA LEU A 59 2.40 -6.70 -7.22
C LEU A 59 2.28 -7.07 -8.69
N LEU A 60 1.34 -7.95 -9.04
CA LEU A 60 1.14 -8.38 -10.43
C LEU A 60 0.65 -7.22 -11.31
N GLY A 61 -0.27 -6.39 -10.83
CA GLY A 61 -0.78 -5.24 -11.59
C GLY A 61 0.32 -4.23 -11.93
N PHE A 62 1.15 -3.86 -10.95
CA PHE A 62 2.28 -2.95 -11.19
C PHE A 62 3.41 -3.62 -11.99
N LEU A 63 3.64 -4.92 -11.82
CA LEU A 63 4.60 -5.65 -12.63
C LEU A 63 4.20 -5.60 -14.12
N ILE A 64 2.94 -5.88 -14.42
CA ILE A 64 2.40 -5.76 -15.78
C ILE A 64 2.56 -4.33 -16.30
N ALA A 65 2.26 -3.32 -15.49
CA ALA A 65 2.38 -1.92 -15.88
C ALA A 65 3.82 -1.52 -16.23
N VAL A 66 4.82 -2.06 -15.54
CA VAL A 66 6.24 -1.77 -15.79
C VAL A 66 6.73 -2.43 -17.09
N ILE A 67 6.30 -3.67 -17.38
CA ILE A 67 6.75 -4.41 -18.56
C ILE A 67 5.91 -4.15 -19.82
N SER A 68 4.70 -3.61 -19.67
CA SER A 68 3.80 -3.31 -20.79
C SER A 68 3.90 -1.84 -21.22
N PRO A 69 3.81 -1.52 -22.53
CA PRO A 69 3.76 -0.12 -22.96
C PRO A 69 2.58 0.66 -22.31
N PRO A 70 2.80 1.92 -21.90
CA PRO A 70 3.99 2.77 -22.08
C PRO A 70 5.08 2.61 -20.99
N GLY A 71 5.07 1.55 -20.20
CA GLY A 71 6.04 1.30 -19.14
C GLY A 71 7.48 1.20 -19.69
N THR A 72 8.42 1.64 -18.86
CA THR A 72 9.86 1.56 -19.16
C THR A 72 10.57 0.89 -17.99
N PRO A 73 10.95 -0.39 -18.13
CA PRO A 73 11.67 -1.10 -17.06
C PRO A 73 13.00 -0.43 -16.75
N ASN A 74 13.18 0.00 -15.49
CA ASN A 74 14.42 0.55 -14.95
C ASN A 74 14.48 0.33 -13.44
N ILE A 75 15.57 0.70 -12.79
CA ILE A 75 15.73 0.47 -11.34
C ILE A 75 14.67 1.22 -10.50
N PHE A 76 14.21 2.38 -10.94
CA PHE A 76 13.15 3.12 -10.26
C PHE A 76 11.78 2.44 -10.43
N SER A 77 11.56 1.72 -11.54
CA SER A 77 10.35 0.94 -11.75
C SER A 77 10.22 -0.19 -10.71
N ALA A 78 11.32 -0.76 -10.23
CA ALA A 78 11.29 -1.75 -9.15
C ALA A 78 10.75 -1.14 -7.84
N LEU A 79 11.11 0.10 -7.52
CA LEU A 79 10.58 0.84 -6.36
C LEU A 79 9.09 1.14 -6.53
N MET A 80 8.65 1.43 -7.76
CA MET A 80 7.23 1.61 -8.11
C MET A 80 6.39 0.34 -7.94
N ILE A 81 7.00 -0.84 -7.94
CA ILE A 81 6.32 -2.11 -7.64
C ILE A 81 6.31 -2.38 -6.13
N ILE A 82 7.45 -2.20 -5.46
CA ILE A 82 7.63 -2.55 -4.05
C ILE A 82 6.79 -1.66 -3.14
N SER A 83 6.83 -0.34 -3.34
CA SER A 83 6.17 0.64 -2.47
C SER A 83 4.64 0.44 -2.39
N PRO A 84 3.88 0.40 -3.49
CA PRO A 84 2.44 0.17 -3.43
C PRO A 84 2.08 -1.23 -2.94
N THR A 85 2.87 -2.26 -3.26
CA THR A 85 2.67 -3.61 -2.73
C THR A 85 2.81 -3.64 -1.21
N THR A 86 3.83 -2.98 -0.66
CA THR A 86 4.03 -2.85 0.79
C THR A 86 2.88 -2.10 1.44
N SER A 87 2.41 -1.00 0.84
CA SER A 87 1.24 -0.24 1.30
C SER A 87 -0.01 -1.13 1.40
N THR A 88 -0.25 -1.96 0.38
CA THR A 88 -1.36 -2.93 0.36
C THR A 88 -1.23 -3.96 1.48
N ILE A 89 -0.05 -4.53 1.68
CA ILE A 89 0.19 -5.52 2.74
C ILE A 89 -0.03 -4.89 4.12
N ILE A 90 0.52 -3.72 4.37
CA ILE A 90 0.39 -3.02 5.65
C ILE A 90 -1.08 -2.71 5.95
N SER A 91 -1.82 -2.15 5.01
CA SER A 91 -3.24 -1.84 5.21
C SER A 91 -4.08 -3.09 5.48
N GLY A 92 -3.78 -4.20 4.78
CA GLY A 92 -4.40 -5.49 5.03
C GLY A 92 -4.06 -6.09 6.40
N LEU A 93 -2.83 -5.86 6.89
CA LEU A 93 -2.42 -6.28 8.24
C LEU A 93 -3.10 -5.47 9.34
N ILE A 94 -3.31 -4.16 9.14
CA ILE A 94 -4.03 -3.29 10.08
C ILE A 94 -5.44 -3.82 10.32
N VAL A 95 -6.12 -4.25 9.26
CA VAL A 95 -7.48 -4.82 9.33
C VAL A 95 -7.47 -6.27 9.78
N GLY A 96 -6.37 -6.99 9.54
CA GLY A 96 -6.19 -8.39 9.91
C GLY A 96 -6.19 -8.62 11.43
N LYS A 97 -6.63 -9.82 11.87
CA LYS A 97 -6.73 -10.11 13.31
C LYS A 97 -5.35 -10.26 13.95
N LYS A 98 -4.46 -11.08 13.38
CA LYS A 98 -3.10 -11.34 13.91
C LYS A 98 -2.15 -11.75 12.79
N PHE A 99 -0.91 -11.31 12.90
CA PHE A 99 0.22 -11.75 12.09
C PHE A 99 1.38 -12.15 13.03
N LEU A 100 1.92 -13.37 12.86
CA LEU A 100 2.97 -13.92 13.74
C LEU A 100 2.64 -13.82 15.25
N LYS A 101 1.38 -14.06 15.65
CA LYS A 101 0.85 -13.91 17.02
C LYS A 101 0.73 -12.47 17.52
N ILE A 102 1.19 -11.47 16.76
CA ILE A 102 1.09 -10.03 17.06
C ILE A 102 -0.13 -9.46 16.33
N GLU A 103 -0.80 -8.50 16.94
CA GLU A 103 -1.89 -7.80 16.23
C GLU A 103 -1.34 -7.03 15.03
N GLY A 104 -2.04 -7.12 13.88
CA GLY A 104 -1.56 -6.56 12.62
C GLY A 104 -1.28 -5.06 12.69
N TRP A 105 -2.07 -4.30 13.46
CA TRP A 105 -1.85 -2.86 13.65
C TRP A 105 -0.53 -2.55 14.39
N VAL A 106 -0.11 -3.42 15.32
CA VAL A 106 1.18 -3.27 16.04
C VAL A 106 2.33 -3.45 15.03
N PHE A 107 2.24 -4.50 14.20
CA PHE A 107 3.24 -4.76 13.18
C PHE A 107 3.33 -3.61 12.16
N ALA A 108 2.18 -3.09 11.72
CA ALA A 108 2.11 -1.93 10.84
C ALA A 108 2.73 -0.68 11.49
N SER A 109 2.46 -0.45 12.79
CA SER A 109 3.03 0.67 13.55
C SER A 109 4.55 0.59 13.66
N ILE A 110 5.09 -0.61 13.85
CA ILE A 110 6.56 -0.83 13.91
C ILE A 110 7.20 -0.48 12.56
N ILE A 111 6.63 -0.98 11.44
CA ILE A 111 7.12 -0.65 10.10
C ILE A 111 7.05 0.85 9.85
N GLN A 112 5.92 1.48 10.17
CA GLN A 112 5.72 2.92 9.98
C GLN A 112 6.74 3.73 10.80
N ALA A 113 6.96 3.37 12.06
CA ALA A 113 7.96 4.03 12.91
C ALA A 113 9.37 3.86 12.34
N PHE A 114 9.70 2.67 11.86
CA PHE A 114 10.99 2.42 11.21
C PHE A 114 11.20 3.28 9.95
N LEU A 115 10.16 3.42 9.10
CA LEU A 115 10.23 4.28 7.92
C LEU A 115 10.41 5.76 8.28
N ILE A 116 9.70 6.25 9.32
CA ILE A 116 9.86 7.63 9.82
C ILE A 116 11.28 7.85 10.35
N LEU A 117 11.81 6.91 11.13
CA LEU A 117 13.18 7.00 11.62
C LEU A 117 14.20 7.00 10.49
N SER A 118 14.03 6.10 9.51
CA SER A 118 14.91 6.03 8.34
C SER A 118 14.91 7.33 7.54
N TRP A 119 13.78 8.04 7.49
CA TRP A 119 13.71 9.37 6.87
C TRP A 119 14.62 10.38 7.57
N TYR A 120 14.54 10.47 8.89
CA TYR A 120 15.35 11.42 9.67
C TYR A 120 16.85 11.04 9.78
N LEU A 121 17.23 9.81 9.44
CA LEU A 121 18.61 9.36 9.45
C LEU A 121 19.37 9.63 8.14
N ASN A 122 18.71 10.19 7.13
CA ASN A 122 19.37 10.54 5.87
C ASN A 122 19.39 12.05 5.64
N ASP A 123 20.34 12.52 4.82
CA ASP A 123 20.58 13.94 4.56
C ASP A 123 19.36 14.66 3.97
N ILE A 124 18.57 13.98 3.17
CA ILE A 124 17.33 14.52 2.59
C ILE A 124 16.32 14.77 3.68
N GLY A 125 16.17 13.82 4.62
CA GLY A 125 15.22 13.90 5.71
C GLY A 125 15.53 15.00 6.70
N ILE A 126 16.80 15.24 6.99
CA ILE A 126 17.25 16.34 7.85
C ILE A 126 16.87 17.70 7.23
N ASN A 127 17.01 17.84 5.91
CA ASN A 127 16.69 19.08 5.19
C ASN A 127 15.19 19.25 4.88
N ALA A 128 14.39 18.17 4.99
CA ALA A 128 12.94 18.19 4.77
C ALA A 128 12.17 17.59 5.96
N PRO A 129 12.28 18.15 7.19
CA PRO A 129 11.77 17.55 8.42
C PRO A 129 10.24 17.49 8.49
N LEU A 130 9.53 18.32 7.72
CA LEU A 130 8.07 18.36 7.71
C LEU A 130 7.44 17.28 6.80
N TYR A 131 8.22 16.67 5.89
CA TYR A 131 7.69 15.70 4.94
C TYR A 131 6.96 14.51 5.62
N PRO A 132 7.50 13.87 6.67
CA PRO A 132 6.84 12.74 7.29
C PRO A 132 5.70 13.11 8.27
N ILE A 133 5.28 14.37 8.36
CA ILE A 133 4.24 14.81 9.31
C ILE A 133 2.92 14.06 9.11
N ILE A 134 2.57 13.74 7.85
CA ILE A 134 1.39 12.94 7.51
C ILE A 134 1.56 11.51 8.02
N HIS A 135 2.75 10.93 7.89
CA HIS A 135 3.05 9.59 8.36
C HIS A 135 3.06 9.51 9.90
N ILE A 136 3.57 10.55 10.57
CA ILE A 136 3.55 10.68 12.02
C ILE A 136 2.10 10.79 12.52
N SER A 137 1.29 11.65 11.91
CA SER A 137 -0.12 11.77 12.28
C SER A 137 -0.90 10.47 12.04
N ALA A 138 -0.65 9.77 10.94
CA ALA A 138 -1.24 8.47 10.65
C ALA A 138 -0.85 7.42 11.70
N LEU A 139 0.43 7.40 12.14
CA LEU A 139 0.90 6.51 13.20
C LEU A 139 0.20 6.80 14.54
N ILE A 140 0.09 8.06 14.91
CA ILE A 140 -0.63 8.49 16.12
C ILE A 140 -2.10 8.04 16.07
N LEU A 141 -2.78 8.31 14.96
CA LEU A 141 -4.17 7.89 14.76
C LEU A 141 -4.31 6.36 14.83
N LEU A 142 -3.39 5.60 14.24
CA LEU A 142 -3.40 4.15 14.28
C LEU A 142 -3.28 3.64 15.73
N ILE A 143 -2.38 4.19 16.52
CA ILE A 143 -2.17 3.78 17.93
C ILE A 143 -3.39 4.10 18.77
N PHE A 144 -3.95 5.30 18.68
CA PHE A 144 -5.07 5.73 19.53
C PHE A 144 -6.44 5.21 19.11
N PHE A 145 -6.65 5.00 17.79
CA PHE A 145 -7.95 4.62 17.25
C PHE A 145 -8.02 3.20 16.69
N ASN A 146 -6.98 2.37 16.89
CA ASN A 146 -6.92 1.02 16.31
C ASN A 146 -8.18 0.18 16.56
N SER A 147 -8.73 0.20 17.75
CA SER A 147 -9.92 -0.59 18.13
C SER A 147 -11.21 -0.11 17.46
N ARG A 148 -11.34 1.19 17.22
CA ARG A 148 -12.48 1.78 16.49
C ARG A 148 -12.32 1.56 14.99
N LEU A 149 -11.13 1.81 14.47
CA LEU A 149 -10.77 1.60 13.08
C LEU A 149 -11.01 0.15 12.66
N LYS A 150 -10.56 -0.81 13.47
CA LYS A 150 -10.75 -2.23 13.23
C LYS A 150 -12.24 -2.61 13.09
N ARG A 151 -13.11 -2.11 13.97
CA ARG A 151 -14.56 -2.36 13.88
C ARG A 151 -15.16 -1.84 12.57
N TYR A 152 -14.79 -0.64 12.14
CA TYR A 152 -15.26 -0.07 10.90
C TYR A 152 -14.73 -0.84 9.67
N LEU A 153 -13.45 -1.20 9.66
CA LEU A 153 -12.81 -1.87 8.55
C LEU A 153 -13.23 -3.35 8.42
N ASP A 154 -13.52 -4.02 9.55
CA ASP A 154 -14.07 -5.39 9.54
C ASP A 154 -15.43 -5.45 8.83
N SER A 155 -16.26 -4.38 8.90
CA SER A 155 -17.54 -4.31 8.19
C SER A 155 -17.40 -4.09 6.68
N LEU A 156 -16.25 -3.56 6.23
CA LEU A 156 -15.98 -3.32 4.81
C LEU A 156 -15.25 -4.49 4.13
N ARG A 157 -14.73 -5.42 4.93
CA ARG A 157 -13.96 -6.55 4.41
C ARG A 157 -14.89 -7.52 3.67
N ILE A 158 -14.54 -7.82 2.44
CA ILE A 158 -15.19 -8.91 1.70
C ILE A 158 -14.83 -10.22 2.40
N VAL A 159 -15.80 -10.80 3.09
CA VAL A 159 -15.64 -12.07 3.79
C VAL A 159 -15.70 -13.19 2.74
N PHE A 160 -14.54 -13.77 2.44
CA PHE A 160 -14.41 -14.97 1.63
C PHE A 160 -13.77 -16.10 2.43
#